data_42e1e891daf311e607cda3e8af0f798f
#
_entry.id   42e1e891daf311e607cda3e8af0f798f
#
_cell.length_a   1.000
_cell.length_b   1.000
_cell.length_c   1.000
_cell.angle_alpha   90.00
_cell.angle_beta   90.00
_cell.angle_gamma   90.00
#
_symmetry.space_group_name_H-M   'P 1'
#
loop_
_entity.id
_entity.type
_entity.pdbx_description
1 polymer ?
#
loop_
_entity_poly.entity_id
_entity_poly.type
_entity_poly.pdbx_seq_one_letter_code
_entity_poly.pdbx_strand_id
1 'polypeptide(L)'
;MDNKTNLKIKKYNMIMWSFLGAVSLIILVLTVLSLAGVMKVLYSPVLGILIPLIMVLSACSQIRAYFMETMFFYEKAQESDKDAEMELLDAVKEDMAQNGIDQWDEVYPSIADVGEDIREGTLTLVKQGRDLTAVYTINRKQESAYKFGDFKDDSDDYVVLHRLCVNPKYQGMGIAAGTLKHIDEQAVKEGWSSIRLDVFTKNPRAVKLYENAGYRYAGDAYFRKGKFLLMEKLIYAKDECPQDISSEA
;
A
#
# COMPACT_ATOMS: atom_id res chain seq x y z
N MET A 1 -2.25 6.23 11.59
CA MET A 1 -3.58 5.72 11.16
C MET A 1 -4.51 6.93 11.12
N ASP A 2 -4.97 7.30 9.93
CA ASP A 2 -5.73 8.53 9.71
C ASP A 2 -7.12 8.49 10.38
N ASN A 3 -7.62 9.67 10.75
CA ASN A 3 -8.90 9.88 11.44
C ASN A 3 -10.11 9.32 10.62
N LYS A 4 -10.03 9.32 9.28
CA LYS A 4 -11.03 8.72 8.37
C LYS A 4 -11.06 7.19 8.47
N THR A 5 -9.90 6.54 8.53
CA THR A 5 -9.79 5.08 8.67
C THR A 5 -10.29 4.64 10.04
N ASN A 6 -9.95 5.38 11.11
CA ASN A 6 -10.49 5.14 12.45
C ASN A 6 -12.02 5.31 12.51
N LEU A 7 -12.57 6.28 11.78
CA LEU A 7 -14.01 6.52 11.74
C LEU A 7 -14.75 5.39 10.99
N LYS A 8 -14.18 4.92 9.86
CA LYS A 8 -14.71 3.76 9.12
C LYS A 8 -14.67 2.47 9.97
N ILE A 9 -13.56 2.20 10.66
CA ILE A 9 -13.41 1.04 11.55
C ILE A 9 -14.41 1.12 12.71
N LYS A 10 -14.56 2.30 13.34
CA LYS A 10 -15.58 2.50 14.41
C LYS A 10 -17.00 2.28 13.90
N LYS A 11 -17.34 2.81 12.72
CA LYS A 11 -18.66 2.64 12.11
C LYS A 11 -18.93 1.18 11.77
N TYR A 12 -17.95 0.47 11.23
CA TYR A 12 -18.07 -0.95 10.92
C TYR A 12 -18.22 -1.80 12.18
N ASN A 13 -17.38 -1.58 13.19
CA ASN A 13 -17.48 -2.27 14.48
C ASN A 13 -18.85 -2.02 15.14
N MET A 14 -19.38 -0.81 15.08
CA MET A 14 -20.70 -0.48 15.60
C MET A 14 -21.80 -1.26 14.85
N ILE A 15 -21.74 -1.34 13.51
CA ILE A 15 -22.70 -2.10 12.69
C ILE A 15 -22.58 -3.59 13.02
N MET A 16 -21.39 -4.12 13.11
CA MET A 16 -21.12 -5.53 13.43
C MET A 16 -21.65 -5.90 14.83
N TRP A 17 -21.37 -5.08 15.85
CA TRP A 17 -21.87 -5.33 17.21
C TRP A 17 -23.38 -5.20 17.31
N SER A 18 -24.01 -4.25 16.58
CA SER A 18 -25.46 -4.13 16.50
C SER A 18 -26.10 -5.36 15.85
N PHE A 19 -25.48 -5.89 14.80
CA PHE A 19 -25.93 -7.10 14.12
C PHE A 19 -25.79 -8.34 15.01
N LEU A 20 -24.65 -8.53 15.67
CA LEU A 20 -24.43 -9.63 16.63
C LEU A 20 -25.41 -9.55 17.81
N GLY A 21 -25.69 -8.35 18.31
CA GLY A 21 -26.67 -8.12 19.34
C GLY A 21 -28.10 -8.52 18.91
N ALA A 22 -28.50 -8.11 17.71
CA ALA A 22 -29.81 -8.48 17.14
C ALA A 22 -29.94 -10.00 16.94
N VAL A 23 -28.91 -10.66 16.46
CA VAL A 23 -28.85 -12.12 16.30
C VAL A 23 -28.98 -12.83 17.64
N SER A 24 -28.23 -12.39 18.65
CA SER A 24 -28.29 -12.96 19.99
C SER A 24 -29.66 -12.80 20.61
N LEU A 25 -30.31 -11.65 20.41
CA LEU A 25 -31.66 -11.39 20.89
C LEU A 25 -32.69 -12.31 20.21
N ILE A 26 -32.59 -12.50 18.89
CA ILE A 26 -33.47 -13.40 18.14
C ILE A 26 -33.30 -14.85 18.65
N ILE A 27 -32.06 -15.31 18.82
CA ILE A 27 -31.78 -16.66 19.37
C ILE A 27 -32.34 -16.80 20.75
N LEU A 28 -32.19 -15.79 21.63
CA LEU A 28 -32.77 -15.79 22.99
C LEU A 28 -34.28 -15.88 22.96
N VAL A 29 -34.94 -15.07 22.14
CA VAL A 29 -36.42 -15.09 22.00
C VAL A 29 -36.88 -16.45 21.49
N LEU A 30 -36.25 -17.01 20.48
CA LEU A 30 -36.60 -18.33 19.96
C LEU A 30 -36.38 -19.44 20.97
N THR A 31 -35.32 -19.36 21.79
CA THR A 31 -35.03 -20.29 22.87
C THR A 31 -36.09 -20.21 23.95
N VAL A 32 -36.48 -19.00 24.36
CA VAL A 32 -37.56 -18.78 25.40
C VAL A 32 -38.89 -19.29 24.87
N LEU A 33 -39.27 -19.02 23.63
CA LEU A 33 -40.50 -19.51 23.02
C LEU A 33 -40.54 -21.05 22.89
N SER A 34 -39.40 -21.65 22.62
CA SER A 34 -39.23 -23.12 22.58
C SER A 34 -39.37 -23.73 23.97
N LEU A 35 -38.75 -23.13 25.00
CA LEU A 35 -38.88 -23.57 26.39
C LEU A 35 -40.31 -23.40 26.94
N ALA A 36 -41.01 -22.33 26.51
CA ALA A 36 -42.41 -22.10 26.87
C ALA A 36 -43.43 -23.03 26.17
N GLY A 37 -42.95 -23.94 25.31
CA GLY A 37 -43.81 -24.90 24.59
C GLY A 37 -44.65 -24.31 23.48
N VAL A 38 -44.52 -23.01 23.21
CA VAL A 38 -45.33 -22.27 22.21
C VAL A 38 -44.88 -22.62 20.78
N MET A 39 -43.65 -23.13 20.58
CA MET A 39 -43.05 -23.37 19.26
C MET A 39 -42.79 -24.84 18.89
N LYS A 40 -43.46 -25.80 19.57
CA LYS A 40 -43.29 -27.23 19.22
C LYS A 40 -43.62 -27.55 17.74
N VAL A 41 -44.38 -26.70 17.09
CA VAL A 41 -44.83 -26.89 15.69
C VAL A 41 -43.93 -26.17 14.68
N LEU A 42 -43.24 -25.08 15.08
CA LEU A 42 -42.44 -24.23 14.15
C LEU A 42 -40.93 -24.48 14.23
N TYR A 43 -40.43 -25.13 15.28
CA TYR A 43 -38.99 -25.39 15.42
C TYR A 43 -38.63 -26.75 14.84
N SER A 44 -38.53 -26.79 13.51
CA SER A 44 -37.88 -27.92 12.86
C SER A 44 -36.39 -27.90 13.23
N PRO A 45 -35.76 -29.04 13.65
CA PRO A 45 -34.30 -29.13 13.88
C PRO A 45 -33.48 -28.62 12.68
N VAL A 46 -34.04 -28.72 11.48
CA VAL A 46 -33.44 -28.22 10.22
C VAL A 46 -33.31 -26.69 10.24
N LEU A 47 -34.37 -25.96 10.65
CA LEU A 47 -34.33 -24.50 10.76
C LEU A 47 -33.39 -24.01 11.87
N GLY A 48 -33.32 -24.78 12.97
CA GLY A 48 -32.40 -24.51 14.08
C GLY A 48 -30.91 -24.58 13.68
N ILE A 49 -30.57 -25.34 12.63
CA ILE A 49 -29.21 -25.44 12.08
C ILE A 49 -29.04 -24.48 10.89
N LEU A 50 -30.05 -24.36 10.06
CA LEU A 50 -29.94 -23.60 8.81
C LEU A 50 -29.84 -22.09 9.04
N ILE A 51 -30.59 -21.54 10.00
CA ILE A 51 -30.57 -20.09 10.31
C ILE A 51 -29.19 -19.66 10.83
N PRO A 52 -28.58 -20.28 11.87
CA PRO A 52 -27.23 -19.95 12.29
C PRO A 52 -26.18 -20.10 11.19
N LEU A 53 -26.30 -21.14 10.35
CA LEU A 53 -25.38 -21.36 9.23
C LEU A 53 -25.45 -20.22 8.21
N ILE A 54 -26.64 -19.80 7.80
CA ILE A 54 -26.85 -18.66 6.89
C ILE A 54 -26.26 -17.37 7.50
N MET A 55 -26.45 -17.17 8.80
CA MET A 55 -25.93 -15.99 9.50
C MET A 55 -24.40 -15.98 9.56
N VAL A 56 -23.76 -17.11 9.83
CA VAL A 56 -22.30 -17.25 9.80
C VAL A 56 -21.77 -16.99 8.39
N LEU A 57 -22.38 -17.57 7.36
CA LEU A 57 -21.98 -17.34 5.97
C LEU A 57 -22.15 -15.88 5.55
N SER A 58 -23.23 -15.22 5.97
CA SER A 58 -23.45 -13.78 5.75
C SER A 58 -22.39 -12.93 6.45
N ALA A 59 -22.09 -13.22 7.73
CA ALA A 59 -21.05 -12.52 8.48
C ALA A 59 -19.68 -12.71 7.85
N CYS A 60 -19.32 -13.91 7.44
CA CYS A 60 -18.06 -14.20 6.73
C CYS A 60 -17.98 -13.43 5.40
N SER A 61 -19.08 -13.37 4.64
CA SER A 61 -19.15 -12.60 3.41
C SER A 61 -18.93 -11.10 3.62
N GLN A 62 -19.56 -10.53 4.66
CA GLN A 62 -19.40 -9.12 5.02
C GLN A 62 -17.98 -8.81 5.51
N ILE A 63 -17.41 -9.68 6.34
CA ILE A 63 -16.02 -9.56 6.79
C ILE A 63 -15.07 -9.61 5.59
N ARG A 64 -15.27 -10.56 4.67
CA ARG A 64 -14.47 -10.66 3.45
C ARG A 64 -14.60 -9.40 2.59
N ALA A 65 -15.81 -8.89 2.38
CA ALA A 65 -16.05 -7.66 1.63
C ALA A 65 -15.32 -6.46 2.27
N TYR A 66 -15.39 -6.34 3.61
CA TYR A 66 -14.68 -5.31 4.35
C TYR A 66 -13.16 -5.39 4.17
N PHE A 67 -12.57 -6.59 4.29
CA PHE A 67 -11.14 -6.78 4.06
C PHE A 67 -10.76 -6.42 2.63
N MET A 68 -11.55 -6.85 1.64
CA MET A 68 -11.30 -6.51 0.23
C MET A 68 -11.36 -5.01 -0.04
N GLU A 69 -12.23 -4.25 0.66
CA GLU A 69 -12.34 -2.80 0.51
C GLU A 69 -11.25 -2.02 1.27
N THR A 70 -10.68 -2.59 2.33
CA THR A 70 -9.75 -1.87 3.23
C THR A 70 -8.31 -2.28 3.10
N MET A 71 -8.03 -3.47 2.59
CA MET A 71 -6.67 -3.96 2.36
C MET A 71 -6.10 -3.43 1.05
N PHE A 72 -4.79 -3.14 1.09
CA PHE A 72 -4.03 -2.88 -0.12
C PHE A 72 -3.57 -4.20 -0.73
N PHE A 73 -3.74 -4.29 -2.04
CA PHE A 73 -3.24 -5.39 -2.86
C PHE A 73 -2.08 -4.88 -3.70
N TYR A 74 -1.00 -5.65 -3.73
CA TYR A 74 0.19 -5.37 -4.51
C TYR A 74 0.30 -6.43 -5.58
N GLU A 75 0.16 -6.04 -6.84
CA GLU A 75 0.20 -6.97 -7.96
C GLU A 75 1.04 -6.44 -9.11
N LYS A 76 1.69 -7.33 -9.84
CA LYS A 76 2.46 -6.95 -11.02
C LYS A 76 1.51 -6.50 -12.12
N ALA A 77 1.82 -5.34 -12.72
CA ALA A 77 1.05 -4.78 -13.81
C ALA A 77 1.07 -5.71 -15.03
N GLN A 78 -0.05 -5.76 -15.74
CA GLN A 78 -0.22 -6.46 -17.00
C GLN A 78 -0.44 -5.45 -18.13
N GLU A 79 -0.28 -5.85 -19.39
CA GLU A 79 -0.51 -4.95 -20.54
C GLU A 79 -1.92 -4.32 -20.54
N SER A 80 -2.91 -5.02 -19.98
CA SER A 80 -4.27 -4.50 -19.81
C SER A 80 -4.39 -3.37 -18.79
N ASP A 81 -3.42 -3.17 -17.91
CA ASP A 81 -3.43 -2.12 -16.88
C ASP A 81 -2.81 -0.81 -17.37
N LYS A 82 -2.16 -0.82 -18.54
CA LYS A 82 -1.35 0.27 -19.08
C LYS A 82 -2.11 1.60 -19.20
N ASP A 83 -3.35 1.55 -19.70
CA ASP A 83 -4.17 2.76 -19.85
C ASP A 83 -4.54 3.36 -18.49
N ALA A 84 -4.92 2.52 -17.52
CA ALA A 84 -5.26 2.95 -16.16
C ALA A 84 -4.05 3.55 -15.42
N GLU A 85 -2.86 3.00 -15.67
CA GLU A 85 -1.62 3.57 -15.13
C GLU A 85 -1.29 4.91 -15.75
N MET A 86 -1.38 5.04 -17.08
CA MET A 86 -1.16 6.33 -17.75
C MET A 86 -2.13 7.40 -17.24
N GLU A 87 -3.40 7.06 -17.03
CA GLU A 87 -4.38 7.96 -16.43
C GLU A 87 -3.95 8.40 -15.01
N LEU A 88 -3.44 7.47 -14.20
CA LEU A 88 -2.91 7.80 -12.87
C LEU A 88 -1.69 8.72 -12.97
N LEU A 89 -0.73 8.40 -13.84
CA LEU A 89 0.47 9.22 -14.03
C LEU A 89 0.15 10.63 -14.51
N ASP A 90 -0.80 10.79 -15.43
CA ASP A 90 -1.22 12.09 -15.93
C ASP A 90 -1.89 12.92 -14.82
N ALA A 91 -2.74 12.30 -14.00
CA ALA A 91 -3.31 12.96 -12.83
C ALA A 91 -2.23 13.38 -11.81
N VAL A 92 -1.17 12.59 -11.63
CA VAL A 92 -0.04 12.92 -10.75
C VAL A 92 0.81 14.05 -11.34
N LYS A 93 1.07 14.06 -12.66
CA LYS A 93 1.77 15.18 -13.34
C LYS A 93 1.02 16.49 -13.16
N GLU A 94 -0.30 16.46 -13.34
CA GLU A 94 -1.15 17.63 -13.15
C GLU A 94 -1.11 18.13 -11.70
N ASP A 95 -1.25 17.26 -10.71
CA ASP A 95 -1.15 17.61 -9.28
C ASP A 95 0.23 18.19 -8.93
N MET A 96 1.31 17.60 -9.44
CA MET A 96 2.66 18.13 -9.28
C MET A 96 2.78 19.53 -9.84
N ALA A 97 2.31 19.76 -11.07
CA ALA A 97 2.36 21.06 -11.73
C ALA A 97 1.56 22.13 -10.94
N GLN A 98 0.37 21.80 -10.44
CA GLN A 98 -0.45 22.68 -9.60
C GLN A 98 0.26 23.03 -8.28
N ASN A 99 1.11 22.14 -7.76
CA ASN A 99 1.90 22.37 -6.55
C ASN A 99 3.29 22.97 -6.83
N GLY A 100 3.60 23.37 -8.07
CA GLY A 100 4.88 23.97 -8.46
C GLY A 100 6.05 22.96 -8.48
N ILE A 101 5.77 21.67 -8.58
CA ILE A 101 6.77 20.58 -8.63
C ILE A 101 6.95 20.20 -10.11
N ASP A 102 7.96 20.74 -10.77
CA ASP A 102 8.30 20.43 -12.17
C ASP A 102 9.25 19.22 -12.25
N GLN A 103 8.81 18.07 -11.72
CA GLN A 103 9.58 16.83 -11.75
C GLN A 103 9.27 15.98 -12.99
N TRP A 104 8.00 15.86 -13.35
CA TRP A 104 7.50 15.05 -14.45
C TRP A 104 6.77 15.92 -15.49
N ASP A 105 6.78 15.48 -16.75
CA ASP A 105 6.15 16.16 -17.89
C ASP A 105 5.73 15.16 -18.98
N GLU A 106 5.49 15.63 -20.20
CA GLU A 106 5.09 14.78 -21.34
C GLU A 106 6.23 13.85 -21.81
N VAL A 107 7.49 14.19 -21.49
CA VAL A 107 8.65 13.39 -21.88
C VAL A 107 8.89 12.23 -20.92
N TYR A 108 8.61 12.43 -19.62
CA TYR A 108 8.88 11.41 -18.59
C TYR A 108 7.94 11.55 -17.38
N PRO A 109 7.40 10.44 -16.85
CA PRO A 109 7.39 9.10 -17.48
C PRO A 109 6.46 9.06 -18.69
N SER A 110 6.90 8.36 -19.73
CA SER A 110 6.16 8.17 -20.99
C SER A 110 5.45 6.82 -21.04
N ILE A 111 4.55 6.64 -22.01
CA ILE A 111 3.91 5.36 -22.29
C ILE A 111 4.91 4.25 -22.67
N ALA A 112 6.08 4.64 -23.20
CA ALA A 112 7.15 3.70 -23.52
C ALA A 112 7.83 3.19 -22.24
N ASP A 113 8.09 4.07 -21.27
CA ASP A 113 8.65 3.71 -19.96
C ASP A 113 7.74 2.74 -19.23
N VAL A 114 6.42 3.03 -19.20
CA VAL A 114 5.39 2.16 -18.62
C VAL A 114 5.36 0.80 -19.29
N GLY A 115 5.34 0.80 -20.64
CA GLY A 115 5.33 -0.45 -21.41
C GLY A 115 6.60 -1.29 -21.23
N GLU A 116 7.75 -0.67 -21.01
CA GLU A 116 8.99 -1.37 -20.68
C GLU A 116 8.89 -2.02 -19.30
N ASP A 117 8.45 -1.27 -18.27
CA ASP A 117 8.32 -1.78 -16.92
C ASP A 117 7.31 -2.94 -16.82
N ILE A 118 6.20 -2.87 -17.57
CA ILE A 118 5.22 -3.97 -17.64
C ILE A 118 5.89 -5.21 -18.26
N ARG A 119 6.58 -5.07 -19.38
CA ARG A 119 7.22 -6.21 -20.06
C ARG A 119 8.30 -6.86 -19.22
N GLU A 120 9.01 -6.07 -18.41
CA GLU A 120 10.06 -6.57 -17.51
C GLU A 120 9.49 -7.09 -16.19
N GLY A 121 8.19 -6.90 -15.92
CA GLY A 121 7.54 -7.29 -14.66
C GLY A 121 8.03 -6.50 -13.44
N THR A 122 8.56 -5.29 -13.67
CA THR A 122 9.14 -4.44 -12.62
C THR A 122 8.12 -3.50 -11.99
N LEU A 123 7.03 -3.17 -12.72
CA LEU A 123 5.94 -2.31 -12.28
C LEU A 123 4.99 -3.06 -11.34
N THR A 124 4.67 -2.43 -10.23
CA THR A 124 3.70 -2.93 -9.27
C THR A 124 2.56 -1.93 -9.06
N LEU A 125 1.34 -2.42 -9.15
CA LEU A 125 0.12 -1.69 -8.87
C LEU A 125 -0.25 -1.84 -7.40
N VAL A 126 -0.69 -0.76 -6.77
CA VAL A 126 -1.22 -0.74 -5.41
C VAL A 126 -2.70 -0.45 -5.50
N LYS A 127 -3.52 -1.45 -5.23
CA LYS A 127 -4.99 -1.36 -5.34
C LYS A 127 -5.66 -1.41 -3.98
N GLN A 128 -6.72 -0.66 -3.81
CA GLN A 128 -7.64 -0.78 -2.68
C GLN A 128 -9.04 -1.10 -3.23
N GLY A 129 -9.52 -2.31 -2.99
CA GLY A 129 -10.70 -2.80 -3.68
C GLY A 129 -10.48 -2.90 -5.20
N ARG A 130 -11.18 -2.05 -5.95
CA ARG A 130 -11.04 -1.94 -7.42
C ARG A 130 -10.23 -0.71 -7.84
N ASP A 131 -9.91 0.16 -6.91
CA ASP A 131 -9.29 1.45 -7.21
C ASP A 131 -7.76 1.33 -7.27
N LEU A 132 -7.16 1.81 -8.35
CA LEU A 132 -5.72 1.99 -8.47
C LEU A 132 -5.31 3.21 -7.66
N THR A 133 -4.65 2.98 -6.52
CA THR A 133 -4.32 4.03 -5.55
C THR A 133 -2.90 4.53 -5.65
N ALA A 134 -1.97 3.67 -6.07
CA ALA A 134 -0.57 4.02 -6.27
C ALA A 134 0.09 3.03 -7.23
N VAL A 135 1.26 3.42 -7.73
CA VAL A 135 2.15 2.55 -8.51
C VAL A 135 3.59 2.78 -8.08
N TYR A 136 4.43 1.78 -8.31
CA TYR A 136 5.88 1.90 -8.17
C TYR A 136 6.60 0.88 -9.05
N THR A 137 7.84 1.19 -9.43
CA THR A 137 8.71 0.28 -10.16
C THR A 137 9.91 -0.08 -9.30
N ILE A 138 10.29 -1.36 -9.27
CA ILE A 138 11.53 -1.84 -8.66
C ILE A 138 12.29 -2.68 -9.66
N ASN A 139 13.54 -2.29 -9.87
CA ASN A 139 14.49 -3.03 -10.73
C ASN A 139 15.93 -2.78 -10.24
N ARG A 140 16.94 -3.18 -11.03
CA ARG A 140 18.36 -2.93 -10.74
C ARG A 140 18.97 -1.87 -11.68
N LYS A 141 18.16 -1.16 -12.47
CA LYS A 141 18.64 -0.13 -13.39
C LYS A 141 18.98 1.14 -12.61
N GLN A 142 20.19 1.63 -12.82
CA GLN A 142 20.67 2.89 -12.25
C GLN A 142 21.02 3.86 -13.37
N GLU A 143 20.64 5.12 -13.18
CA GLU A 143 21.14 6.20 -14.00
C GLU A 143 22.63 6.41 -13.77
N SER A 144 23.35 6.90 -14.81
CA SER A 144 24.80 7.09 -14.74
C SER A 144 25.28 7.98 -13.60
N ALA A 145 24.41 8.84 -13.10
CA ALA A 145 24.69 9.72 -11.95
C ALA A 145 24.82 8.97 -10.63
N TYR A 146 24.23 7.77 -10.50
CA TYR A 146 24.33 6.97 -9.27
C TYR A 146 25.78 6.57 -8.92
N LYS A 147 26.67 6.48 -9.92
CA LYS A 147 28.09 6.19 -9.69
C LYS A 147 28.82 7.21 -8.79
N PHE A 148 28.23 8.39 -8.61
CA PHE A 148 28.77 9.44 -7.72
C PHE A 148 28.16 9.42 -6.31
N GLY A 149 27.24 8.49 -6.04
CA GLY A 149 26.66 8.31 -4.72
C GLY A 149 27.62 7.62 -3.75
N ASP A 150 27.62 8.08 -2.49
CA ASP A 150 28.31 7.45 -1.36
C ASP A 150 27.37 6.42 -0.71
N PHE A 151 27.03 5.38 -1.46
CA PHE A 151 26.21 4.27 -0.96
C PHE A 151 27.02 3.43 0.02
N LYS A 152 26.37 2.97 1.08
CA LYS A 152 27.01 2.16 2.13
C LYS A 152 26.98 0.66 1.81
N ASP A 153 26.03 0.24 0.99
CA ASP A 153 25.97 -1.11 0.47
C ASP A 153 26.84 -1.20 -0.79
N ASP A 154 27.89 -2.00 -0.70
CA ASP A 154 28.81 -2.30 -1.79
C ASP A 154 28.54 -3.66 -2.45
N SER A 155 27.49 -4.35 -2.02
CA SER A 155 27.03 -5.59 -2.63
C SER A 155 26.29 -5.35 -3.95
N ASP A 156 26.13 -6.41 -4.74
CA ASP A 156 25.32 -6.37 -5.98
C ASP A 156 23.84 -6.70 -5.76
N ASP A 157 23.41 -6.87 -4.48
CA ASP A 157 22.05 -7.28 -4.15
C ASP A 157 21.10 -6.12 -3.82
N TYR A 158 21.50 -4.90 -4.22
CA TYR A 158 20.63 -3.72 -4.13
C TYR A 158 19.53 -3.73 -5.20
N VAL A 159 18.47 -2.98 -4.93
CA VAL A 159 17.43 -2.62 -5.90
C VAL A 159 17.24 -1.10 -5.93
N VAL A 160 16.63 -0.62 -7.01
CA VAL A 160 16.29 0.80 -7.17
C VAL A 160 14.78 0.94 -7.24
N LEU A 161 14.24 1.80 -6.38
CA LEU A 161 12.84 2.19 -6.37
C LEU A 161 12.64 3.40 -7.28
N HIS A 162 11.83 3.23 -8.30
CA HIS A 162 11.48 4.27 -9.26
C HIS A 162 9.99 4.59 -9.21
N ARG A 163 9.64 5.82 -9.55
CA ARG A 163 8.27 6.26 -9.86
C ARG A 163 7.21 5.91 -8.83
N LEU A 164 7.57 5.81 -7.53
CA LEU A 164 6.55 5.69 -6.51
C LEU A 164 5.67 6.93 -6.53
N CYS A 165 4.42 6.76 -6.89
CA CYS A 165 3.44 7.84 -6.87
C CYS A 165 2.06 7.35 -6.42
N VAL A 166 1.32 8.26 -5.79
CA VAL A 166 -0.02 8.01 -5.26
C VAL A 166 -1.01 8.87 -6.03
N ASN A 167 -2.09 8.24 -6.48
CA ASN A 167 -3.20 8.94 -7.12
C ASN A 167 -3.66 10.11 -6.23
N PRO A 168 -3.76 11.33 -6.77
CA PRO A 168 -4.11 12.53 -6.01
C PRO A 168 -5.36 12.39 -5.14
N LYS A 169 -6.36 11.60 -5.58
CA LYS A 169 -7.59 11.31 -4.82
C LYS A 169 -7.35 10.62 -3.49
N TYR A 170 -6.20 9.93 -3.34
CA TYR A 170 -5.86 9.09 -2.18
C TYR A 170 -4.64 9.62 -1.42
N GLN A 171 -4.08 10.77 -1.80
CA GLN A 171 -2.98 11.39 -1.07
C GLN A 171 -3.38 11.78 0.35
N GLY A 172 -2.41 11.85 1.27
CA GLY A 172 -2.66 12.13 2.68
C GLY A 172 -3.27 10.98 3.48
N MET A 173 -3.54 9.82 2.85
CA MET A 173 -4.13 8.64 3.49
C MET A 173 -3.10 7.63 3.99
N GLY A 174 -1.81 7.95 3.94
CA GLY A 174 -0.72 7.08 4.40
C GLY A 174 -0.31 5.99 3.40
N ILE A 175 -0.85 6.00 2.17
CA ILE A 175 -0.62 4.94 1.16
C ILE A 175 0.86 4.82 0.81
N ALA A 176 1.54 5.94 0.53
CA ALA A 176 2.96 5.91 0.20
C ALA A 176 3.82 5.31 1.33
N ALA A 177 3.55 5.69 2.58
CA ALA A 177 4.25 5.13 3.74
C ALA A 177 3.96 3.63 3.92
N GLY A 178 2.70 3.22 3.72
CA GLY A 178 2.31 1.81 3.72
C GLY A 178 2.97 1.01 2.61
N THR A 179 3.10 1.60 1.41
CA THR A 179 3.79 0.99 0.27
C THR A 179 5.27 0.82 0.54
N LEU A 180 5.95 1.83 1.11
CA LEU A 180 7.36 1.70 1.49
C LEU A 180 7.58 0.59 2.52
N LYS A 181 6.69 0.47 3.51
CA LYS A 181 6.74 -0.64 4.46
C LYS A 181 6.57 -2.00 3.79
N HIS A 182 5.66 -2.12 2.82
CA HIS A 182 5.49 -3.34 2.04
C HIS A 182 6.76 -3.68 1.23
N ILE A 183 7.39 -2.67 0.63
CA ILE A 183 8.66 -2.83 -0.11
C ILE A 183 9.77 -3.31 0.85
N ASP A 184 9.85 -2.79 2.07
CA ASP A 184 10.80 -3.26 3.09
C ASP A 184 10.58 -4.75 3.44
N GLU A 185 9.31 -5.15 3.63
CA GLU A 185 8.95 -6.55 3.90
C GLU A 185 9.30 -7.46 2.72
N GLN A 186 9.10 -6.97 1.49
CA GLN A 186 9.52 -7.67 0.28
C GLN A 186 11.04 -7.77 0.20
N ALA A 187 11.77 -6.70 0.49
CA ALA A 187 13.24 -6.66 0.46
C ALA A 187 13.86 -7.72 1.38
N VAL A 188 13.35 -7.84 2.60
CA VAL A 188 13.77 -8.89 3.54
C VAL A 188 13.48 -10.28 2.99
N LYS A 189 12.31 -10.48 2.39
CA LYS A 189 11.90 -11.78 1.84
C LYS A 189 12.73 -12.20 0.63
N GLU A 190 13.05 -11.24 -0.25
CA GLU A 190 13.82 -11.47 -1.49
C GLU A 190 15.34 -11.44 -1.25
N GLY A 191 15.79 -11.08 -0.01
CA GLY A 191 17.20 -11.02 0.35
C GLY A 191 17.95 -9.83 -0.26
N TRP A 192 17.26 -8.72 -0.54
CA TRP A 192 17.93 -7.50 -0.99
C TRP A 192 18.72 -6.87 0.16
N SER A 193 19.92 -6.40 -0.14
CA SER A 193 20.82 -5.76 0.85
C SER A 193 20.48 -4.30 1.09
N SER A 194 20.04 -3.59 0.04
CA SER A 194 19.62 -2.20 0.15
C SER A 194 18.59 -1.82 -0.91
N ILE A 195 17.91 -0.71 -0.64
CA ILE A 195 17.01 -0.04 -1.58
C ILE A 195 17.55 1.36 -1.83
N ARG A 196 17.82 1.68 -3.09
CA ARG A 196 18.28 2.99 -3.54
C ARG A 196 17.17 3.73 -4.26
N LEU A 197 17.23 5.05 -4.27
CA LEU A 197 16.32 5.89 -5.03
C LEU A 197 16.94 7.26 -5.30
N ASP A 198 16.33 8.00 -6.21
CA ASP A 198 16.55 9.43 -6.35
C ASP A 198 15.27 10.21 -6.09
N VAL A 199 15.39 11.35 -5.43
CA VAL A 199 14.26 12.22 -5.10
C VAL A 199 14.53 13.67 -5.49
N PHE A 200 13.57 14.28 -6.17
CA PHE A 200 13.67 15.66 -6.61
C PHE A 200 13.72 16.63 -5.44
N THR A 201 14.75 17.50 -5.38
CA THR A 201 14.93 18.44 -4.26
C THR A 201 13.79 19.42 -4.07
N LYS A 202 13.04 19.74 -5.17
CA LYS A 202 11.87 20.61 -5.12
C LYS A 202 10.58 19.87 -4.77
N ASN A 203 10.65 18.60 -4.36
CA ASN A 203 9.53 17.82 -3.82
C ASN A 203 9.76 17.50 -2.34
N PRO A 204 9.61 18.50 -1.43
CA PRO A 204 9.91 18.32 -0.01
C PRO A 204 9.04 17.28 0.68
N ARG A 205 7.83 17.01 0.15
CA ARG A 205 6.95 15.97 0.68
C ARG A 205 7.56 14.58 0.45
N ALA A 206 8.09 14.33 -0.75
CA ALA A 206 8.73 13.05 -1.07
C ALA A 206 10.05 12.90 -0.30
N VAL A 207 10.87 13.94 -0.20
CA VAL A 207 12.12 13.91 0.62
C VAL A 207 11.79 13.48 2.04
N LYS A 208 10.85 14.18 2.70
CA LYS A 208 10.45 13.86 4.08
C LYS A 208 9.84 12.47 4.22
N LEU A 209 9.10 12.00 3.21
CA LEU A 209 8.55 10.63 3.21
C LEU A 209 9.66 9.60 3.27
N TYR A 210 10.69 9.73 2.43
CA TYR A 210 11.81 8.78 2.38
C TYR A 210 12.68 8.87 3.63
N GLU A 211 12.99 10.08 4.13
CA GLU A 211 13.69 10.25 5.41
C GLU A 211 12.96 9.56 6.57
N ASN A 212 11.64 9.76 6.68
CA ASN A 212 10.82 9.10 7.70
C ASN A 212 10.74 7.57 7.52
N ALA A 213 10.92 7.06 6.31
CA ALA A 213 10.99 5.63 6.02
C ALA A 213 12.38 5.03 6.27
N GLY A 214 13.37 5.84 6.72
CA GLY A 214 14.71 5.38 7.07
C GLY A 214 15.73 5.46 5.95
N TYR A 215 15.38 6.06 4.80
CA TYR A 215 16.36 6.33 3.76
C TYR A 215 17.34 7.42 4.20
N ARG A 216 18.61 7.25 3.88
CA ARG A 216 19.71 8.17 4.19
C ARG A 216 20.24 8.80 2.91
N TYR A 217 20.67 10.05 3.00
CA TYR A 217 21.33 10.76 1.93
C TYR A 217 22.63 10.05 1.54
N ALA A 218 22.80 9.82 0.25
CA ALA A 218 23.97 9.17 -0.35
C ALA A 218 24.67 10.05 -1.41
N GLY A 219 24.13 11.22 -1.73
CA GLY A 219 24.78 12.13 -2.69
C GLY A 219 23.79 12.95 -3.50
N ASP A 220 24.35 13.77 -4.39
CA ASP A 220 23.59 14.61 -5.32
C ASP A 220 23.67 14.03 -6.74
N ALA A 221 22.55 14.08 -7.46
CA ALA A 221 22.47 13.78 -8.88
C ALA A 221 21.84 14.97 -9.62
N TYR A 222 22.26 15.15 -10.88
CA TYR A 222 21.70 16.19 -11.74
C TYR A 222 21.11 15.52 -12.97
N PHE A 223 19.78 15.61 -13.10
CA PHE A 223 19.05 15.11 -14.25
C PHE A 223 18.42 16.28 -15.03
N ARG A 224 17.68 15.97 -16.10
CA ARG A 224 17.05 16.96 -16.98
C ARG A 224 16.27 18.04 -16.24
N LYS A 225 15.60 17.69 -15.15
CA LYS A 225 14.74 18.60 -14.36
C LYS A 225 15.48 19.36 -13.25
N GLY A 226 16.75 19.06 -13.02
CA GLY A 226 17.59 19.73 -12.03
C GLY A 226 18.21 18.78 -11.03
N LYS A 227 18.34 19.25 -9.79
CA LYS A 227 19.01 18.54 -8.71
C LYS A 227 18.08 17.53 -8.03
N PHE A 228 18.60 16.33 -7.83
CA PHE A 228 18.01 15.25 -7.05
C PHE A 228 18.95 14.83 -5.92
N LEU A 229 18.40 14.28 -4.85
CA LEU A 229 19.16 13.61 -3.80
C LEU A 229 19.16 12.11 -4.12
N LEU A 230 20.31 11.49 -4.12
CA LEU A 230 20.45 10.05 -4.06
C LEU A 230 20.25 9.61 -2.61
N MET A 231 19.43 8.60 -2.40
CA MET A 231 19.15 8.08 -1.08
C MET A 231 19.25 6.56 -1.06
N GLU A 232 19.63 6.00 0.10
CA GLU A 232 19.76 4.57 0.32
C GLU A 232 19.13 4.17 1.64
N LYS A 233 18.54 2.99 1.66
CA LYS A 233 18.11 2.31 2.87
C LYS A 233 18.73 0.92 2.92
N LEU A 234 19.53 0.63 3.95
CA LEU A 234 20.04 -0.72 4.20
C LEU A 234 18.91 -1.61 4.75
N ILE A 235 18.87 -2.84 4.30
CA ILE A 235 17.91 -3.85 4.72
C ILE A 235 18.63 -4.86 5.59
N TYR A 236 18.15 -5.03 6.83
CA TYR A 236 18.69 -5.99 7.78
C TYR A 236 17.69 -7.13 7.96
N ALA A 237 18.18 -8.36 8.02
CA ALA A 237 17.38 -9.45 8.51
C ALA A 237 16.93 -9.15 9.95
N LYS A 238 15.73 -9.60 10.34
CA LYS A 238 15.15 -9.28 11.66
C LYS A 238 16.04 -9.61 12.85
N ASP A 239 17.00 -10.51 12.67
CA ASP A 239 17.91 -10.98 13.73
C ASP A 239 19.26 -10.21 13.73
N GLU A 240 19.50 -9.28 12.80
CA GLU A 240 20.78 -8.56 12.62
C GLU A 240 20.67 -7.05 12.86
N CYS A 241 19.59 -6.55 13.45
CA CYS A 241 19.44 -5.11 13.71
C CYS A 241 20.50 -4.68 14.75
N PRO A 242 21.50 -3.84 14.39
CA PRO A 242 22.46 -3.32 15.34
C PRO A 242 21.73 -2.51 16.41
N GLN A 243 21.89 -2.88 17.69
CA GLN A 243 21.23 -2.22 18.83
C GLN A 243 21.80 -0.83 19.17
N ASP A 244 22.72 -0.27 18.37
CA ASP A 244 23.42 0.97 18.68
C ASP A 244 23.33 2.03 17.56
N ILE A 245 22.22 2.75 17.48
CA ILE A 245 22.21 4.13 16.95
C ILE A 245 21.36 5.05 17.86
N SER A 246 21.56 4.99 19.16
CA SER A 246 20.87 5.90 20.10
C SER A 246 21.80 6.70 21.04
N SER A 247 23.08 6.86 20.68
CA SER A 247 24.00 7.61 21.56
C SER A 247 25.00 8.48 20.81
N GLU A 248 24.59 9.25 19.81
CA GLU A 248 25.33 10.44 19.37
C GLU A 248 24.33 11.45 18.76
N ALA A 249 23.72 12.25 19.61
CA ALA A 249 23.07 13.51 19.26
C ALA A 249 23.48 14.58 20.24
#